data_93ebf51f563ec188e45054f4f08edf33
#
_entry.id   93ebf51f563ec188e45054f4f08edf33
#
_cell.length_a   1.000
_cell.length_b   1.000
_cell.length_c   1.000
_cell.angle_alpha   90.00
_cell.angle_beta   90.00
_cell.angle_gamma   90.00
#
_symmetry.space_group_name_H-M   'P 1'
#
loop_
_entity.id
_entity.type
_entity.pdbx_description
1 polymer ?
#
loop_
_entity_poly.entity_id
_entity_poly.type
_entity_poly.pdbx_seq_one_letter_code
_entity_poly.pdbx_strand_id
1 'polypeptide(L)'
;MEQADYSIPLRRLENGDHAFHFECGDDLFGRVENALVDHGKLEVDVQAHKNDEVMTLDFDISGTLRLQCDVCLGWFDYPIEDCGERITLKLGERFEELDDDLFEVDMAEDRLDLSQWIYEMACVMIPLRCEHPLDDDGNPTCDPSMLNELEKYVVRSEEDLERKRKEAQEASGDVVDPRWAALAQLKNRE
;
A
#
# COMPACT_ATOMS: atom_id res chain seq x y z
N MET A 1 -6.01 23.51 -11.33
CA MET A 1 -6.61 22.68 -10.26
C MET A 1 -5.99 23.16 -8.97
N GLU A 2 -6.79 23.58 -8.02
CA GLU A 2 -6.33 23.96 -6.69
C GLU A 2 -5.84 22.67 -6.00
N GLN A 3 -4.59 22.66 -5.60
CA GLN A 3 -4.02 21.50 -4.93
C GLN A 3 -4.59 21.47 -3.51
N ALA A 4 -5.16 20.36 -3.08
CA ALA A 4 -5.68 20.24 -1.71
C ALA A 4 -4.55 20.47 -0.69
N ASP A 5 -4.85 21.17 0.37
CA ASP A 5 -3.89 21.55 1.42
C ASP A 5 -4.04 20.61 2.61
N TYR A 6 -3.10 19.67 2.75
CA TYR A 6 -3.03 18.70 3.85
C TYR A 6 -2.10 19.19 4.97
N SER A 7 -2.01 20.49 5.17
CA SER A 7 -1.10 21.04 6.16
C SER A 7 -1.82 21.72 7.32
N ILE A 8 -1.21 21.67 8.50
CA ILE A 8 -1.66 22.36 9.70
C ILE A 8 -0.80 23.59 9.97
N PRO A 9 -1.37 24.65 10.60
CA PRO A 9 -0.57 25.80 11.01
C PRO A 9 0.34 25.39 12.17
N LEU A 10 1.65 25.51 12.02
CA LEU A 10 2.61 25.13 13.06
C LEU A 10 2.87 26.32 14.00
N ARG A 11 3.25 27.45 13.43
CA ARG A 11 3.71 28.64 14.17
C ARG A 11 2.58 29.40 14.89
N ARG A 12 1.38 29.42 14.29
CA ARG A 12 0.23 30.17 14.79
C ARG A 12 -0.65 29.39 15.75
N LEU A 13 -0.36 28.10 15.89
CA LEU A 13 -1.14 27.24 16.78
C LEU A 13 -0.80 27.57 18.24
N GLU A 14 -1.80 27.88 19.04
CA GLU A 14 -1.65 28.10 20.49
C GLU A 14 -1.43 26.76 21.21
N ASN A 15 -0.92 26.81 22.45
CA ASN A 15 -0.85 25.61 23.27
C ASN A 15 -2.26 25.09 23.60
N GLY A 16 -2.44 23.78 23.58
CA GLY A 16 -3.70 23.11 23.86
C GLY A 16 -4.11 22.12 22.79
N ASP A 17 -5.39 21.75 22.79
CA ASP A 17 -5.96 20.76 21.91
C ASP A 17 -6.59 21.42 20.67
N HIS A 18 -6.28 20.86 19.51
CA HIS A 18 -6.80 21.29 18.21
C HIS A 18 -7.22 20.08 17.41
N ALA A 19 -8.27 20.23 16.60
CA ALA A 19 -8.77 19.20 15.71
C ALA A 19 -8.74 19.69 14.26
N PHE A 20 -8.26 18.83 13.38
CA PHE A 20 -8.24 19.07 11.94
C PHE A 20 -8.89 17.90 11.23
N HIS A 21 -9.57 18.18 10.13
CA HIS A 21 -10.21 17.17 9.29
C HIS A 21 -9.78 17.37 7.84
N PHE A 22 -9.42 16.28 7.15
CA PHE A 22 -9.00 16.29 5.76
C PHE A 22 -9.75 15.22 4.97
N GLU A 23 -10.25 15.62 3.82
CA GLU A 23 -10.75 14.69 2.79
C GLU A 23 -9.65 14.51 1.75
N CYS A 24 -9.09 13.30 1.68
CA CYS A 24 -7.98 12.96 0.80
C CYS A 24 -8.47 12.15 -0.39
N GLY A 25 -8.13 12.60 -1.58
CA GLY A 25 -8.45 11.94 -2.84
C GLY A 25 -7.21 11.59 -3.65
N ASP A 26 -7.38 11.36 -4.94
CA ASP A 26 -6.30 10.99 -5.87
C ASP A 26 -5.16 12.01 -5.94
N ASP A 27 -5.39 13.25 -5.55
CA ASP A 27 -4.37 14.30 -5.47
C ASP A 27 -3.34 14.06 -4.36
N LEU A 28 -3.70 13.36 -3.27
CA LEU A 28 -2.76 12.91 -2.26
C LEU A 28 -1.81 11.85 -2.84
N PHE A 29 -2.37 10.82 -3.46
CA PHE A 29 -1.61 9.69 -4.01
C PHE A 29 -0.72 10.11 -5.18
N GLY A 30 -1.16 11.08 -5.98
CA GLY A 30 -0.38 11.63 -7.10
C GLY A 30 0.84 12.47 -6.70
N ARG A 31 1.05 12.76 -5.40
CA ARG A 31 2.23 13.50 -4.90
C ARG A 31 3.45 12.60 -4.70
N VAL A 32 3.23 11.30 -4.52
CA VAL A 32 4.30 10.35 -4.20
C VAL A 32 4.80 9.69 -5.49
N GLU A 33 6.09 9.86 -5.79
CA GLU A 33 6.73 9.16 -6.90
C GLU A 33 6.82 7.67 -6.63
N ASN A 34 6.43 6.85 -7.61
CA ASN A 34 6.36 5.38 -7.48
C ASN A 34 5.44 4.92 -6.33
N ALA A 35 4.30 5.58 -6.21
CA ALA A 35 3.31 5.25 -5.20
C ALA A 35 2.91 3.76 -5.27
N LEU A 36 2.74 3.15 -4.10
CA LEU A 36 2.22 1.79 -3.97
C LEU A 36 0.72 1.73 -4.34
N VAL A 37 0.02 2.84 -4.09
CA VAL A 37 -1.40 3.05 -4.40
C VAL A 37 -1.54 4.38 -5.11
N ASP A 38 -2.24 4.38 -6.24
CA ASP A 38 -2.45 5.57 -7.08
C ASP A 38 -3.80 6.24 -6.84
N HIS A 39 -4.75 5.51 -6.25
CA HIS A 39 -6.13 5.96 -6.10
C HIS A 39 -6.72 5.56 -4.75
N GLY A 40 -7.49 6.46 -4.17
CA GLY A 40 -8.21 6.22 -2.92
C GLY A 40 -9.06 7.40 -2.49
N LYS A 41 -9.86 7.16 -1.47
CA LYS A 41 -10.62 8.21 -0.77
C LYS A 41 -10.48 7.96 0.72
N LEU A 42 -9.85 8.90 1.40
CA LEU A 42 -9.63 8.80 2.84
C LEU A 42 -10.26 10.01 3.53
N GLU A 43 -10.84 9.76 4.68
CA GLU A 43 -11.21 10.74 5.69
C GLU A 43 -10.19 10.64 6.82
N VAL A 44 -9.58 11.77 7.16
CA VAL A 44 -8.49 11.83 8.13
C VAL A 44 -8.82 12.86 9.19
N ASP A 45 -9.00 12.40 10.41
CA ASP A 45 -9.14 13.24 11.59
C ASP A 45 -7.81 13.29 12.35
N VAL A 46 -7.32 14.49 12.62
CA VAL A 46 -6.07 14.71 13.34
C VAL A 46 -6.33 15.50 14.60
N GLN A 47 -6.05 14.90 15.76
CA GLN A 47 -6.07 15.57 17.04
C GLN A 47 -4.65 16.02 17.38
N ALA A 48 -4.43 17.33 17.42
CA ALA A 48 -3.13 17.90 17.77
C ALA A 48 -3.17 18.43 19.20
N HIS A 49 -2.26 17.94 20.04
CA HIS A 49 -2.03 18.46 21.37
C HIS A 49 -0.69 19.17 21.42
N LYS A 50 -0.70 20.49 21.46
CA LYS A 50 0.50 21.33 21.48
C LYS A 50 0.86 21.79 22.87
N ASN A 51 2.14 21.61 23.22
CA ASN A 51 2.80 22.22 24.35
C ASN A 51 4.02 23.01 23.82
N ASP A 52 4.62 23.89 24.62
CA ASP A 52 5.70 24.79 24.17
C ASP A 52 6.83 24.11 23.40
N GLU A 53 7.23 22.91 23.80
CA GLU A 53 8.39 22.19 23.24
C GLU A 53 7.99 20.95 22.41
N VAL A 54 6.75 20.48 22.56
CA VAL A 54 6.31 19.22 21.96
C VAL A 54 4.87 19.36 21.44
N MET A 55 4.62 18.77 20.29
CA MET A 55 3.28 18.61 19.75
C MET A 55 3.04 17.13 19.41
N THR A 56 1.96 16.57 19.93
CA THR A 56 1.53 15.21 19.60
C THR A 56 0.38 15.28 18.60
N LEU A 57 0.46 14.48 17.55
CA LEU A 57 -0.58 14.31 16.54
C LEU A 57 -1.13 12.90 16.63
N ASP A 58 -2.41 12.77 16.94
CA ASP A 58 -3.14 11.51 16.88
C ASP A 58 -3.96 11.52 15.59
N PHE A 59 -3.65 10.57 14.71
CA PHE A 59 -4.34 10.37 13.43
C PHE A 59 -5.41 9.29 13.58
N ASP A 60 -6.55 9.52 12.96
CA ASP A 60 -7.60 8.53 12.74
C ASP A 60 -7.95 8.57 11.26
N ILE A 61 -7.67 7.47 10.55
CA ILE A 61 -7.79 7.37 9.10
C ILE A 61 -8.77 6.28 8.75
N SER A 62 -9.78 6.64 7.96
CA SER A 62 -10.75 5.71 7.42
C SER A 62 -11.02 5.99 5.95
N GLY A 63 -11.58 5.01 5.24
CA GLY A 63 -11.92 5.19 3.83
C GLY A 63 -11.69 3.97 2.97
N THR A 64 -11.27 4.20 1.71
CA THR A 64 -11.02 3.12 0.75
C THR A 64 -9.78 3.38 -0.08
N LEU A 65 -9.02 2.32 -0.35
CA LEU A 65 -7.93 2.29 -1.32
C LEU A 65 -8.30 1.43 -2.51
N ARG A 66 -7.93 1.85 -3.71
CA ARG A 66 -8.13 1.05 -4.90
C ARG A 66 -6.93 0.16 -5.15
N LEU A 67 -7.10 -1.15 -4.89
CA LEU A 67 -6.05 -2.15 -5.00
C LEU A 67 -6.29 -3.10 -6.18
N GLN A 68 -5.20 -3.66 -6.69
CA GLN A 68 -5.27 -4.71 -7.69
C GLN A 68 -5.25 -6.08 -7.00
N CYS A 69 -6.16 -6.96 -7.38
CA CYS A 69 -6.24 -8.31 -6.84
C CYS A 69 -5.08 -9.19 -7.36
N ASP A 70 -4.35 -9.84 -6.45
CA ASP A 70 -3.23 -10.74 -6.79
C ASP A 70 -3.67 -12.02 -7.51
N VAL A 71 -4.96 -12.36 -7.43
CA VAL A 71 -5.53 -13.58 -8.01
C VAL A 71 -6.05 -13.34 -9.43
N CYS A 72 -6.91 -12.34 -9.62
CA CYS A 72 -7.57 -12.13 -10.90
C CYS A 72 -7.11 -10.87 -11.64
N LEU A 73 -6.20 -10.08 -11.04
CA LEU A 73 -5.68 -8.81 -11.55
C LEU A 73 -6.76 -7.72 -11.77
N GLY A 74 -7.98 -7.97 -11.31
CA GLY A 74 -9.06 -6.99 -11.29
C GLY A 74 -8.85 -5.96 -10.18
N TRP A 75 -9.41 -4.76 -10.37
CA TRP A 75 -9.36 -3.70 -9.36
C TRP A 75 -10.55 -3.82 -8.41
N PHE A 76 -10.31 -3.52 -7.13
CA PHE A 76 -11.35 -3.45 -6.11
C PHE A 76 -11.06 -2.35 -5.09
N ASP A 77 -12.09 -1.92 -4.39
CA ASP A 77 -11.97 -0.94 -3.33
C ASP A 77 -11.78 -1.68 -2.00
N TYR A 78 -10.61 -1.47 -1.38
CA TYR A 78 -10.25 -2.07 -0.10
C TYR A 78 -10.59 -1.08 1.02
N PRO A 79 -11.43 -1.46 1.99
CA PRO A 79 -11.78 -0.58 3.10
C PRO A 79 -10.61 -0.44 4.09
N ILE A 80 -10.38 0.77 4.55
CA ILE A 80 -9.55 1.09 5.71
C ILE A 80 -10.48 1.55 6.81
N GLU A 81 -10.37 0.90 7.96
CA GLU A 81 -11.14 1.21 9.15
C GLU A 81 -10.19 1.32 10.34
N ASP A 82 -10.41 2.34 11.19
CA ASP A 82 -9.73 2.52 12.48
C ASP A 82 -8.18 2.45 12.41
N CYS A 83 -7.60 3.07 11.39
CA CYS A 83 -6.15 3.26 11.34
C CYS A 83 -5.77 4.42 12.23
N GLY A 84 -5.44 4.14 13.49
CA GLY A 84 -5.02 5.12 14.47
C GLY A 84 -3.52 5.07 14.71
N GLU A 85 -2.81 6.16 14.45
CA GLU A 85 -1.37 6.30 14.69
C GLU A 85 -1.06 7.61 15.42
N ARG A 86 0.02 7.59 16.20
CA ARG A 86 0.48 8.76 16.96
C ARG A 86 1.88 9.15 16.55
N ILE A 87 2.05 10.44 16.21
CA ILE A 87 3.35 11.04 15.93
C ILE A 87 3.63 12.09 16.99
N THR A 88 4.86 12.12 17.50
CA THR A 88 5.34 13.12 18.43
C THR A 88 6.34 14.05 17.73
N LEU A 89 6.08 15.35 17.80
CA LEU A 89 6.89 16.39 17.19
C LEU A 89 7.60 17.17 18.29
N LYS A 90 8.91 17.20 18.24
CA LYS A 90 9.72 18.12 19.02
C LYS A 90 9.86 19.42 18.24
N LEU A 91 9.48 20.53 18.84
CA LEU A 91 9.52 21.84 18.23
C LEU A 91 10.94 22.42 18.35
N GLY A 92 11.69 22.47 17.24
CA GLY A 92 13.10 22.80 17.20
C GLY A 92 13.47 23.78 16.08
N GLU A 93 14.68 23.63 15.55
CA GLU A 93 15.26 24.53 14.54
C GLU A 93 15.44 23.87 13.16
N ARG A 94 15.13 22.56 13.04
CA ARG A 94 15.29 21.79 11.79
C ARG A 94 14.29 20.65 11.73
N PHE A 95 14.05 20.13 10.52
CA PHE A 95 13.33 18.88 10.34
C PHE A 95 14.32 17.71 10.43
N GLU A 96 14.12 16.79 11.37
CA GLU A 96 14.93 15.59 11.55
C GLU A 96 14.07 14.47 12.17
N GLU A 97 14.18 13.27 11.64
CA GLU A 97 13.62 12.05 12.25
C GLU A 97 14.57 11.62 13.38
N LEU A 98 14.06 11.58 14.60
CA LEU A 98 14.85 11.25 15.80
C LEU A 98 14.64 9.79 16.23
N ASP A 99 13.43 9.24 16.01
CA ASP A 99 13.01 7.86 16.29
C ASP A 99 11.78 7.56 15.43
N ASP A 100 11.31 6.33 15.37
CA ASP A 100 10.22 5.87 14.49
C ASP A 100 8.98 6.80 14.52
N ASP A 101 8.58 7.28 15.72
CA ASP A 101 7.40 8.15 15.90
C ASP A 101 7.77 9.55 16.45
N LEU A 102 9.06 9.92 16.44
CA LEU A 102 9.56 11.17 17.00
C LEU A 102 10.34 11.96 15.96
N PHE A 103 9.82 13.11 15.60
CA PHE A 103 10.43 14.02 14.63
C PHE A 103 10.76 15.37 15.29
N GLU A 104 11.87 15.97 14.91
CA GLU A 104 12.11 17.40 15.18
C GLU A 104 11.61 18.21 13.99
N VAL A 105 10.82 19.25 14.23
CA VAL A 105 10.27 20.12 13.19
C VAL A 105 10.74 21.54 13.38
N ASP A 106 11.02 22.25 12.28
CA ASP A 106 11.46 23.63 12.30
C ASP A 106 10.29 24.57 12.62
N MET A 107 10.39 25.26 13.74
CA MET A 107 9.40 26.26 14.15
C MET A 107 9.41 27.54 13.29
N ALA A 108 10.40 27.70 12.40
CA ALA A 108 10.40 28.79 11.42
C ALA A 108 9.39 28.54 10.29
N GLU A 109 8.99 27.29 10.06
CA GLU A 109 7.95 26.94 9.11
C GLU A 109 6.58 27.39 9.59
N ASP A 110 5.83 28.06 8.71
CA ASP A 110 4.48 28.51 9.04
C ASP A 110 3.47 27.36 9.10
N ARG A 111 3.69 26.30 8.31
CA ARG A 111 2.79 25.17 8.15
C ARG A 111 3.58 23.86 8.09
N LEU A 112 2.97 22.81 8.61
CA LEU A 112 3.47 21.44 8.55
C LEU A 112 2.61 20.63 7.60
N ASP A 113 3.20 20.09 6.54
CA ASP A 113 2.53 19.21 5.58
C ASP A 113 2.46 17.78 6.14
N LEU A 114 1.25 17.25 6.23
CA LEU A 114 0.95 15.92 6.75
C LEU A 114 0.76 14.87 5.63
N SER A 115 0.83 15.27 4.37
CA SER A 115 0.47 14.42 3.22
C SER A 115 1.29 13.13 3.18
N GLN A 116 2.59 13.18 3.49
CA GLN A 116 3.45 12.02 3.48
C GLN A 116 3.07 11.03 4.58
N TRP A 117 2.86 11.48 5.81
CA TRP A 117 2.47 10.60 6.93
C TRP A 117 1.10 9.97 6.69
N ILE A 118 0.12 10.73 6.20
CA ILE A 118 -1.20 10.19 5.84
C ILE A 118 -1.06 9.07 4.79
N TYR A 119 -0.25 9.29 3.77
CA TYR A 119 0.01 8.29 2.74
C TYR A 119 0.71 7.04 3.31
N GLU A 120 1.75 7.19 4.11
CA GLU A 120 2.51 6.09 4.70
C GLU A 120 1.64 5.24 5.63
N MET A 121 0.84 5.89 6.50
CA MET A 121 -0.12 5.21 7.37
C MET A 121 -1.16 4.41 6.57
N ALA A 122 -1.71 4.98 5.51
CA ALA A 122 -2.63 4.27 4.62
C ALA A 122 -1.96 3.06 3.95
N CYS A 123 -0.68 3.18 3.54
CA CYS A 123 0.06 2.08 2.93
C CYS A 123 0.33 0.92 3.90
N VAL A 124 0.55 1.20 5.18
CA VAL A 124 0.75 0.15 6.21
C VAL A 124 -0.49 -0.74 6.37
N MET A 125 -1.68 -0.20 6.08
CA MET A 125 -2.94 -0.96 6.16
C MET A 125 -3.16 -1.92 4.98
N ILE A 126 -2.34 -1.86 3.95
CA ILE A 126 -2.46 -2.75 2.78
C ILE A 126 -2.05 -4.17 3.18
N PRO A 127 -2.90 -5.18 2.96
CA PRO A 127 -2.56 -6.55 3.29
C PRO A 127 -1.42 -7.07 2.39
N LEU A 128 -0.60 -7.99 2.90
CA LEU A 128 0.47 -8.63 2.13
C LEU A 128 -0.02 -9.38 0.90
N ARG A 129 -1.29 -9.76 0.90
CA ARG A 129 -1.98 -10.39 -0.22
C ARG A 129 -3.30 -9.68 -0.45
N CYS A 130 -3.41 -9.03 -1.59
CA CYS A 130 -4.60 -8.32 -2.01
C CYS A 130 -5.54 -9.25 -2.77
N GLU A 131 -6.69 -9.53 -2.18
CA GLU A 131 -7.71 -10.37 -2.81
C GLU A 131 -9.08 -9.69 -2.71
N HIS A 132 -9.94 -9.94 -3.70
CA HIS A 132 -11.33 -9.52 -3.58
C HIS A 132 -11.96 -10.10 -2.31
N PRO A 133 -12.83 -9.34 -1.64
CA PRO A 133 -13.55 -9.87 -0.49
C PRO A 133 -14.38 -11.09 -0.89
N LEU A 134 -14.65 -11.96 0.07
CA LEU A 134 -15.59 -13.05 -0.12
C LEU A 134 -17.03 -12.51 -0.10
N ASP A 135 -17.94 -13.18 -0.81
CA ASP A 135 -19.36 -12.92 -0.69
C ASP A 135 -19.94 -13.45 0.65
N ASP A 136 -21.22 -13.20 0.92
CA ASP A 136 -21.90 -13.63 2.15
C ASP A 136 -21.91 -15.17 2.31
N ASP A 137 -21.75 -15.92 1.22
CA ASP A 137 -21.69 -17.39 1.20
C ASP A 137 -20.25 -17.91 1.31
N GLY A 138 -19.25 -17.02 1.39
CA GLY A 138 -17.83 -17.35 1.52
C GLY A 138 -17.13 -17.71 0.20
N ASN A 139 -17.71 -17.36 -0.95
CA ASN A 139 -17.09 -17.58 -2.25
C ASN A 139 -16.27 -16.35 -2.68
N PRO A 140 -15.17 -16.57 -3.44
CA PRO A 140 -14.39 -15.45 -3.99
C PRO A 140 -15.19 -14.65 -5.01
N THR A 141 -15.17 -13.32 -4.88
CA THR A 141 -15.82 -12.40 -5.83
C THR A 141 -14.91 -12.01 -7.01
N CYS A 142 -13.81 -12.73 -7.21
CA CYS A 142 -12.93 -12.58 -8.36
C CYS A 142 -13.62 -12.89 -9.69
N ASP A 143 -13.09 -12.34 -10.80
CA ASP A 143 -13.59 -12.65 -12.14
C ASP A 143 -13.54 -14.16 -12.40
N PRO A 144 -14.69 -14.82 -12.67
CA PRO A 144 -14.76 -16.26 -12.89
C PRO A 144 -13.94 -16.72 -14.10
N SER A 145 -13.77 -15.88 -15.12
CA SER A 145 -12.98 -16.23 -16.30
C SER A 145 -11.50 -16.38 -15.96
N MET A 146 -10.97 -15.47 -15.11
CA MET A 146 -9.60 -15.54 -14.63
C MET A 146 -9.38 -16.70 -13.67
N LEU A 147 -10.35 -16.99 -12.80
CA LEU A 147 -10.28 -18.17 -11.93
C LEU A 147 -10.21 -19.46 -12.72
N ASN A 148 -11.01 -19.59 -13.79
CA ASN A 148 -11.00 -20.77 -14.68
C ASN A 148 -9.66 -20.90 -15.44
N GLU A 149 -9.03 -19.78 -15.83
CA GLU A 149 -7.69 -19.83 -16.43
C GLU A 149 -6.63 -20.28 -15.41
N LEU A 150 -6.66 -19.72 -14.20
CA LEU A 150 -5.74 -20.10 -13.12
C LEU A 150 -5.84 -21.58 -12.77
N GLU A 151 -7.07 -22.14 -12.73
CA GLU A 151 -7.30 -23.55 -12.41
C GLU A 151 -6.50 -24.50 -13.33
N LYS A 152 -6.28 -24.11 -14.59
CA LYS A 152 -5.47 -24.90 -15.53
C LYS A 152 -4.01 -25.03 -15.10
N TYR A 153 -3.49 -24.07 -14.32
CA TYR A 153 -2.08 -24.02 -13.90
C TYR A 153 -1.87 -24.44 -12.44
N VAL A 154 -2.92 -24.47 -11.64
CA VAL A 154 -2.84 -24.89 -10.23
C VAL A 154 -2.45 -26.37 -10.16
N VAL A 155 -1.45 -26.67 -9.36
CA VAL A 155 -1.01 -28.03 -9.04
C VAL A 155 -1.40 -28.29 -7.59
N ARG A 156 -2.30 -29.26 -7.38
CA ARG A 156 -2.81 -29.60 -6.03
C ARG A 156 -2.21 -30.86 -5.44
N SER A 157 -1.59 -31.70 -6.27
CA SER A 157 -0.96 -32.95 -5.85
C SER A 157 0.30 -33.26 -6.67
N GLU A 158 1.12 -34.19 -6.18
CA GLU A 158 2.29 -34.67 -6.90
C GLU A 158 1.91 -35.39 -8.21
N GLU A 159 0.77 -36.07 -8.20
CA GLU A 159 0.22 -36.73 -9.40
C GLU A 159 -0.21 -35.70 -10.48
N ASP A 160 -0.80 -34.59 -10.06
CA ASP A 160 -1.14 -33.48 -10.94
C ASP A 160 0.12 -32.84 -11.55
N LEU A 161 1.17 -32.71 -10.75
CA LEU A 161 2.45 -32.19 -11.22
C LEU A 161 3.07 -33.09 -12.30
N GLU A 162 3.07 -34.40 -12.08
CA GLU A 162 3.57 -35.36 -13.04
C GLU A 162 2.76 -35.38 -14.34
N ARG A 163 1.41 -35.32 -14.22
CA ARG A 163 0.52 -35.24 -15.38
C ARG A 163 0.82 -33.99 -16.20
N LYS A 164 0.86 -32.80 -15.58
CA LYS A 164 1.12 -31.54 -16.25
C LYS A 164 2.52 -31.48 -16.84
N ARG A 165 3.51 -32.11 -16.21
CA ARG A 165 4.86 -32.23 -16.78
C ARG A 165 4.87 -33.08 -18.06
N LYS A 166 4.12 -34.21 -18.09
CA LYS A 166 4.01 -35.04 -19.29
C LYS A 166 3.29 -34.31 -20.42
N GLU A 167 2.17 -33.65 -20.12
CA GLU A 167 1.43 -32.84 -21.09
C GLU A 167 2.29 -31.71 -21.68
N ALA A 168 3.07 -31.01 -20.84
CA ALA A 168 3.97 -29.96 -21.28
C ALA A 168 5.14 -30.50 -22.13
N GLN A 169 5.66 -31.70 -21.82
CA GLN A 169 6.69 -32.37 -22.61
C GLN A 169 6.17 -32.84 -23.98
N GLU A 170 4.95 -33.37 -24.03
CA GLU A 170 4.31 -33.77 -25.29
C GLU A 170 3.97 -32.56 -26.17
N ALA A 171 3.53 -31.44 -25.57
CA ALA A 171 3.22 -30.21 -26.29
C ALA A 171 4.44 -29.45 -26.80
N SER A 172 5.58 -29.51 -26.09
CA SER A 172 6.81 -28.79 -26.49
C SER A 172 7.64 -29.53 -27.55
N GLY A 173 7.36 -30.83 -27.78
CA GLY A 173 8.23 -31.64 -28.61
C GLY A 173 9.68 -31.56 -28.13
N ASP A 174 10.57 -32.35 -28.73
CA ASP A 174 11.99 -32.39 -28.31
C ASP A 174 12.81 -31.16 -28.83
N VAL A 175 12.14 -30.00 -28.98
CA VAL A 175 12.75 -28.76 -29.46
C VAL A 175 13.34 -28.00 -28.28
N VAL A 176 14.62 -28.19 -28.03
CA VAL A 176 15.37 -27.34 -27.10
C VAL A 176 15.41 -25.92 -27.65
N ASP A 177 14.85 -24.94 -26.88
CA ASP A 177 14.93 -23.53 -27.24
C ASP A 177 16.39 -23.17 -27.53
N PRO A 178 16.70 -22.62 -28.75
CA PRO A 178 18.07 -22.31 -29.15
C PRO A 178 18.85 -21.47 -28.14
N ARG A 179 18.17 -20.66 -27.34
CA ARG A 179 18.78 -19.84 -26.28
C ARG A 179 19.36 -20.68 -25.15
N TRP A 180 18.86 -21.90 -24.94
CA TRP A 180 19.29 -22.81 -23.87
C TRP A 180 20.14 -23.96 -24.39
N ALA A 181 20.36 -24.03 -25.69
CA ALA A 181 21.13 -25.11 -26.32
C ALA A 181 22.59 -25.25 -25.76
N ALA A 182 23.16 -24.13 -25.35
CA ALA A 182 24.48 -24.13 -24.69
C ALA A 182 24.50 -24.82 -23.34
N LEU A 183 23.38 -24.79 -22.60
CA LEU A 183 23.24 -25.44 -21.29
C LEU A 183 23.06 -26.96 -21.39
N ALA A 184 22.53 -27.45 -22.50
CA ALA A 184 22.42 -28.89 -22.75
C ALA A 184 23.78 -29.57 -22.79
N GLN A 185 24.85 -28.86 -23.17
CA GLN A 185 26.21 -29.38 -23.19
C GLN A 185 26.83 -29.57 -21.78
N LEU A 186 26.27 -28.88 -20.76
CA LEU A 186 26.75 -29.03 -19.39
C LEU A 186 26.25 -30.33 -18.74
N LYS A 187 25.11 -30.85 -19.19
CA LYS A 187 24.49 -32.08 -18.67
C LYS A 187 25.26 -33.35 -19.05
N ASN A 188 26.11 -33.30 -20.06
CA ASN A 188 26.92 -34.44 -20.58
C ASN A 188 28.37 -34.43 -20.08
N ARG A 189 28.67 -33.68 -18.98
CA ARG A 189 30.01 -33.59 -18.38
C ARG A 189 30.14 -34.32 -17.05
N GLU A 190 29.44 -35.43 -16.87
CA GLU A 190 29.75 -36.43 -15.84
C GLU A 190 30.48 -37.65 -16.44
#